data_936e756822fc14d9df04921942e0ee45
#
_entry.id   936e756822fc14d9df04921942e0ee45
#
_cell.length_a   1.000
_cell.length_b   1.000
_cell.length_c   1.000
_cell.angle_alpha   90.00
_cell.angle_beta   90.00
_cell.angle_gamma   90.00
#
_symmetry.space_group_name_H-M   'P 1'
#
loop_
_entity.id
_entity.type
_entity.pdbx_description
1 polymer ?
#
loop_
_entity_poly.entity_id
_entity_poly.type
_entity_poly.pdbx_seq_one_letter_code
_entity_poly.pdbx_strand_id
1 'polypeptide(L)'
;MCEQEILHYPLLYISYYFKKYRSEYYDRLQAVRDRRDWEGWLKFFLRAVASVAQEAALTARGIVVMKEEHRQLLQERMGQRAGNSLVLLESLYFRPVFTIDHVKSVTGLTYTNANTLVKDLCEVGVLTEITGQKRNRAFSYAPYLAFFS
;
A
#
# COMPACT_ATOMS: atom_id res chain seq x y z
N MET A 1 -14.90 -11.50 14.16
CA MET A 1 -13.79 -11.90 13.25
C MET A 1 -12.67 -10.89 13.24
N CYS A 2 -12.91 -9.57 13.24
CA CYS A 2 -11.84 -8.57 13.39
C CYS A 2 -11.18 -8.58 14.78
N GLU A 3 -11.89 -8.95 15.84
CA GLU A 3 -11.37 -9.03 17.21
C GLU A 3 -10.35 -10.16 17.45
N GLN A 4 -10.22 -11.12 16.52
CA GLN A 4 -9.26 -12.24 16.61
C GLN A 4 -8.05 -12.07 15.70
N GLU A 5 -7.73 -10.83 15.26
CA GLU A 5 -6.59 -10.50 14.38
C GLU A 5 -6.50 -11.27 13.04
N ILE A 6 -7.54 -12.05 12.70
CA ILE A 6 -7.58 -12.87 11.48
C ILE A 6 -7.85 -12.03 10.23
N LEU A 7 -8.42 -10.80 10.38
CA LEU A 7 -8.82 -9.95 9.27
C LEU A 7 -8.54 -8.47 9.56
N HIS A 8 -7.34 -7.98 9.29
CA HIS A 8 -7.05 -6.55 9.46
C HIS A 8 -7.65 -5.65 8.37
N TYR A 9 -7.94 -6.11 7.13
CA TYR A 9 -8.39 -5.25 6.03
C TYR A 9 -9.36 -5.81 4.97
N PRO A 10 -10.07 -6.95 5.10
CA PRO A 10 -10.81 -7.54 3.97
C PRO A 10 -12.18 -6.91 3.68
N LEU A 11 -12.80 -6.22 4.63
CA LEU A 11 -14.16 -5.67 4.44
C LEU A 11 -14.22 -4.51 3.45
N LEU A 12 -13.18 -3.70 3.34
CA LEU A 12 -13.11 -2.59 2.38
C LEU A 12 -13.10 -3.09 0.93
N TYR A 13 -12.39 -4.17 0.66
CA TYR A 13 -12.30 -4.76 -0.68
C TYR A 13 -13.61 -5.42 -1.12
N ILE A 14 -14.31 -6.14 -0.22
CA ILE A 14 -15.62 -6.74 -0.52
C ILE A 14 -16.66 -5.65 -0.84
N SER A 15 -16.65 -4.54 -0.12
CA SER A 15 -17.54 -3.40 -0.40
C SER A 15 -17.31 -2.82 -1.78
N TYR A 16 -16.05 -2.75 -2.25
CA TYR A 16 -15.73 -2.33 -3.60
C TYR A 16 -16.29 -3.31 -4.64
N TYR A 17 -16.16 -4.61 -4.43
CA TYR A 17 -16.73 -5.65 -5.30
C TYR A 17 -18.25 -5.49 -5.40
N PHE A 18 -18.95 -5.32 -4.29
CA PHE A 18 -20.40 -5.11 -4.28
C PHE A 18 -20.81 -3.81 -4.97
N LYS A 19 -20.01 -2.75 -4.87
CA LYS A 19 -20.23 -1.50 -5.59
C LYS A 19 -20.06 -1.70 -7.10
N LYS A 20 -19.03 -2.44 -7.52
CA LYS A 20 -18.75 -2.76 -8.93
C LYS A 20 -19.85 -3.60 -9.57
N TYR A 21 -20.38 -4.58 -8.83
CA TYR A 21 -21.44 -5.48 -9.26
C TYR A 21 -22.79 -5.16 -8.59
N ARG A 22 -23.09 -3.86 -8.48
CA ARG A 22 -24.23 -3.36 -7.70
C ARG A 22 -25.56 -3.94 -8.13
N SER A 23 -25.85 -4.07 -9.41
CA SER A 23 -27.11 -4.63 -9.92
C SER A 23 -27.27 -6.09 -9.46
N GLU A 24 -26.28 -6.94 -9.71
CA GLU A 24 -26.32 -8.35 -9.28
C GLU A 24 -26.45 -8.47 -7.76
N TYR A 25 -25.75 -7.61 -6.98
CA TYR A 25 -25.86 -7.57 -5.54
C TYR A 25 -27.32 -7.38 -5.07
N TYR A 26 -28.04 -6.38 -5.62
CA TYR A 26 -29.42 -6.12 -5.26
C TYR A 26 -30.38 -7.20 -5.77
N ASP A 27 -30.17 -7.74 -6.98
CA ASP A 27 -30.95 -8.83 -7.53
C ASP A 27 -30.85 -10.09 -6.66
N ARG A 28 -29.66 -10.40 -6.13
CA ARG A 28 -29.48 -11.52 -5.20
C ARG A 28 -30.15 -11.29 -3.85
N LEU A 29 -30.08 -10.08 -3.30
CA LEU A 29 -30.81 -9.75 -2.08
C LEU A 29 -32.32 -9.85 -2.26
N GLN A 30 -32.84 -9.35 -3.39
CA GLN A 30 -34.26 -9.46 -3.71
C GLN A 30 -34.70 -10.93 -3.90
N ALA A 31 -33.87 -11.74 -4.55
CA ALA A 31 -34.15 -13.17 -4.72
C ALA A 31 -34.21 -13.94 -3.38
N VAL A 32 -33.35 -13.57 -2.42
CA VAL A 32 -33.42 -14.11 -1.05
C VAL A 32 -34.76 -13.74 -0.41
N ARG A 33 -35.18 -12.47 -0.52
CA ARG A 33 -36.43 -11.96 0.06
C ARG A 33 -37.66 -12.63 -0.54
N ASP A 34 -37.72 -12.73 -1.89
CA ASP A 34 -38.92 -13.16 -2.61
C ASP A 34 -39.05 -14.67 -2.73
N ARG A 35 -37.91 -15.36 -2.90
CA ARG A 35 -37.85 -16.80 -3.23
C ARG A 35 -37.01 -17.63 -2.26
N ARG A 36 -36.45 -17.01 -1.24
CA ARG A 36 -35.53 -17.64 -0.26
C ARG A 36 -34.28 -18.25 -0.96
N ASP A 37 -33.81 -17.64 -2.05
CA ASP A 37 -32.62 -18.08 -2.82
C ASP A 37 -31.32 -17.77 -2.08
N TRP A 38 -31.11 -18.42 -0.94
CA TRP A 38 -29.88 -18.32 -0.16
C TRP A 38 -28.68 -18.90 -0.90
N GLU A 39 -28.90 -19.93 -1.73
CA GLU A 39 -27.83 -20.55 -2.52
C GLU A 39 -27.26 -19.59 -3.55
N GLY A 40 -28.10 -18.88 -4.29
CA GLY A 40 -27.67 -17.86 -5.23
C GLY A 40 -26.89 -16.72 -4.57
N TRP A 41 -27.35 -16.28 -3.38
CA TRP A 41 -26.64 -15.28 -2.57
C TRP A 41 -25.28 -15.78 -2.10
N LEU A 42 -25.19 -16.97 -1.53
CA LEU A 42 -23.94 -17.56 -1.06
C LEU A 42 -22.93 -17.74 -2.20
N LYS A 43 -23.36 -18.20 -3.36
CA LYS A 43 -22.49 -18.31 -4.55
C LYS A 43 -21.93 -16.96 -4.98
N PHE A 44 -22.75 -15.92 -4.98
CA PHE A 44 -22.31 -14.55 -5.28
C PHE A 44 -21.31 -14.05 -4.25
N PHE A 45 -21.61 -14.20 -2.96
CA PHE A 45 -20.74 -13.78 -1.86
C PHE A 45 -19.38 -14.51 -1.90
N LEU A 46 -19.38 -15.83 -2.08
CA LEU A 46 -18.13 -16.60 -2.14
C LEU A 46 -17.29 -16.25 -3.36
N ARG A 47 -17.91 -15.94 -4.51
CA ARG A 47 -17.19 -15.41 -5.68
C ARG A 47 -16.56 -14.04 -5.37
N ALA A 48 -17.27 -13.16 -4.67
CA ALA A 48 -16.73 -11.88 -4.23
C ALA A 48 -15.50 -12.07 -3.34
N VAL A 49 -15.60 -12.95 -2.33
CA VAL A 49 -14.48 -13.28 -1.43
C VAL A 49 -13.29 -13.83 -2.21
N ALA A 50 -13.50 -14.79 -3.11
CA ALA A 50 -12.44 -15.39 -3.91
C ALA A 50 -11.74 -14.36 -4.81
N SER A 51 -12.51 -13.50 -5.51
CA SER A 51 -11.97 -12.44 -6.37
C SER A 51 -11.12 -11.46 -5.58
N VAL A 52 -11.64 -10.95 -4.46
CA VAL A 52 -10.94 -10.00 -3.59
C VAL A 52 -9.69 -10.60 -2.97
N ALA A 53 -9.75 -11.85 -2.53
CA ALA A 53 -8.59 -12.55 -1.98
C ALA A 53 -7.49 -12.75 -3.03
N GLN A 54 -7.86 -13.05 -4.27
CA GLN A 54 -6.92 -13.19 -5.37
C GLN A 54 -6.24 -11.86 -5.72
N GLU A 55 -6.99 -10.77 -5.82
CA GLU A 55 -6.45 -9.41 -6.04
C GLU A 55 -5.49 -9.01 -4.91
N ALA A 56 -5.89 -9.22 -3.65
CA ALA A 56 -5.04 -8.92 -2.49
C ALA A 56 -3.74 -9.75 -2.50
N ALA A 57 -3.80 -11.03 -2.88
CA ALA A 57 -2.62 -11.88 -2.97
C ALA A 57 -1.66 -11.42 -4.08
N LEU A 58 -2.19 -10.97 -5.24
CA LEU A 58 -1.37 -10.43 -6.32
C LEU A 58 -0.71 -9.12 -5.91
N THR A 59 -1.44 -8.21 -5.27
CA THR A 59 -0.91 -6.95 -4.72
C THR A 59 0.19 -7.22 -3.71
N ALA A 60 -0.03 -8.13 -2.75
CA ALA A 60 0.97 -8.47 -1.75
C ALA A 60 2.26 -9.04 -2.37
N ARG A 61 2.13 -9.92 -3.37
CA ARG A 61 3.30 -10.44 -4.12
C ARG A 61 4.05 -9.35 -4.85
N GLY A 62 3.34 -8.42 -5.51
CA GLY A 62 3.94 -7.28 -6.19
C GLY A 62 4.73 -6.39 -5.22
N ILE A 63 4.18 -6.11 -4.04
CA ILE A 63 4.86 -5.34 -2.99
C ILE A 63 6.14 -6.05 -2.52
N VAL A 64 6.10 -7.38 -2.31
CA VAL A 64 7.29 -8.14 -1.90
C VAL A 64 8.39 -8.10 -2.96
N VAL A 65 8.04 -8.25 -4.24
CA VAL A 65 9.00 -8.14 -5.35
C VAL A 65 9.61 -6.74 -5.40
N MET A 66 8.77 -5.69 -5.41
CA MET A 66 9.24 -4.31 -5.41
C MET A 66 10.13 -4.00 -4.20
N LYS A 67 9.78 -4.51 -3.02
CA LYS A 67 10.59 -4.35 -1.80
C LYS A 67 12.00 -4.89 -2.01
N GLU A 68 12.13 -6.08 -2.57
CA GLU A 68 13.43 -6.70 -2.81
C GLU A 68 14.23 -5.97 -3.90
N GLU A 69 13.58 -5.56 -4.99
CA GLU A 69 14.19 -4.75 -6.05
C GLU A 69 14.76 -3.43 -5.50
N HIS A 70 13.96 -2.70 -4.72
CA HIS A 70 14.41 -1.44 -4.12
C HIS A 70 15.51 -1.67 -3.08
N ARG A 71 15.46 -2.76 -2.30
CA ARG A 71 16.50 -3.11 -1.36
C ARG A 71 17.85 -3.32 -2.09
N GLN A 72 17.86 -4.07 -3.18
CA GLN A 72 19.04 -4.30 -3.98
C GLN A 72 19.56 -3.01 -4.63
N LEU A 73 18.64 -2.23 -5.25
CA LEU A 73 18.97 -0.92 -5.83
C LEU A 73 19.66 0.00 -4.83
N LEU A 74 19.13 0.08 -3.60
CA LEU A 74 19.71 0.93 -2.56
C LEU A 74 21.08 0.42 -2.07
N GLN A 75 21.27 -0.88 -1.98
CA GLN A 75 22.57 -1.46 -1.64
C GLN A 75 23.63 -1.14 -2.70
N GLU A 76 23.28 -1.20 -3.98
CA GLU A 76 24.20 -0.95 -5.09
C GLU A 76 24.48 0.55 -5.29
N ARG A 77 23.47 1.41 -5.16
CA ARG A 77 23.57 2.83 -5.55
C ARG A 77 23.90 3.79 -4.40
N MET A 78 23.60 3.42 -3.15
CA MET A 78 23.68 4.37 -2.03
C MET A 78 25.03 4.31 -1.27
N GLY A 79 25.89 3.35 -1.55
CA GLY A 79 27.20 3.24 -0.94
C GLY A 79 27.15 3.29 0.59
N GLN A 80 27.86 4.23 1.22
CA GLN A 80 27.87 4.39 2.68
C GLN A 80 26.52 4.78 3.28
N ARG A 81 25.58 5.31 2.48
CA ARG A 81 24.23 5.68 2.93
C ARG A 81 23.22 4.55 2.81
N ALA A 82 23.62 3.37 2.27
CA ALA A 82 22.72 2.24 2.07
C ALA A 82 22.01 1.83 3.37
N GLY A 83 22.71 1.79 4.51
CA GLY A 83 22.13 1.44 5.79
C GLY A 83 20.95 2.37 6.19
N ASN A 84 21.15 3.68 6.14
CA ASN A 84 20.11 4.65 6.45
C ASN A 84 18.98 4.65 5.40
N SER A 85 19.30 4.38 4.14
CA SER A 85 18.30 4.24 3.07
C SER A 85 17.37 3.05 3.33
N LEU A 86 17.91 1.92 3.78
CA LEU A 86 17.13 0.73 4.11
C LEU A 86 16.26 0.94 5.35
N VAL A 87 16.80 1.59 6.41
CA VAL A 87 16.01 1.97 7.60
C VAL A 87 14.84 2.86 7.21
N LEU A 88 15.07 3.87 6.37
CA LEU A 88 14.00 4.73 5.87
C LEU A 88 13.00 3.90 5.06
N LEU A 89 13.45 3.11 4.08
CA LEU A 89 12.58 2.29 3.23
C LEU A 89 11.61 1.44 4.06
N GLU A 90 12.09 0.75 5.10
CA GLU A 90 11.22 -0.05 5.99
C GLU A 90 10.14 0.79 6.67
N SER A 91 10.45 2.03 7.08
CA SER A 91 9.48 2.93 7.71
C SER A 91 8.38 3.39 6.73
N LEU A 92 8.68 3.43 5.42
CA LEU A 92 7.75 3.93 4.40
C LEU A 92 6.59 2.98 4.08
N TYR A 93 6.68 1.71 4.47
CA TYR A 93 5.53 0.78 4.38
C TYR A 93 4.42 1.14 5.38
N PHE A 94 4.77 1.82 6.47
CA PHE A 94 3.82 2.30 7.47
C PHE A 94 3.43 3.77 7.24
N ARG A 95 4.35 4.55 6.68
CA ARG A 95 4.15 5.98 6.43
C ARG A 95 4.69 6.38 5.04
N PRO A 96 3.95 6.06 3.97
CA PRO A 96 4.42 6.27 2.59
C PRO A 96 4.46 7.74 2.14
N VAL A 97 3.83 8.65 2.89
CA VAL A 97 3.92 10.11 2.71
C VAL A 97 4.55 10.70 3.97
N PHE A 98 5.62 11.46 3.81
CA PHE A 98 6.45 11.91 4.93
C PHE A 98 7.17 13.24 4.63
N THR A 99 7.78 13.81 5.68
CA THR A 99 8.63 15.01 5.63
C THR A 99 10.05 14.68 6.06
N ILE A 100 10.99 15.63 5.91
CA ILE A 100 12.38 15.46 6.35
C ILE A 100 12.47 15.17 7.87
N ASP A 101 11.56 15.72 8.68
CA ASP A 101 11.57 15.43 10.12
C ASP A 101 11.25 13.97 10.45
N HIS A 102 10.41 13.31 9.67
CA HIS A 102 10.23 11.86 9.78
C HIS A 102 11.52 11.09 9.48
N VAL A 103 12.24 11.47 8.41
CA VAL A 103 13.52 10.85 8.06
C VAL A 103 14.53 11.00 9.20
N LYS A 104 14.64 12.20 9.79
CA LYS A 104 15.49 12.44 10.98
C LYS A 104 15.12 11.50 12.13
N SER A 105 13.82 11.37 12.42
CA SER A 105 13.35 10.56 13.55
C SER A 105 13.67 9.08 13.40
N VAL A 106 13.59 8.53 12.18
CA VAL A 106 13.82 7.09 11.96
C VAL A 106 15.29 6.73 11.71
N THR A 107 16.09 7.67 11.16
CA THR A 107 17.50 7.41 10.81
C THR A 107 18.51 8.00 11.81
N GLY A 108 18.06 8.93 12.68
CA GLY A 108 18.97 9.67 13.59
C GLY A 108 19.86 10.71 12.89
N LEU A 109 19.65 10.96 11.61
CA LEU A 109 20.46 11.91 10.83
C LEU A 109 20.15 13.37 11.21
N THR A 110 21.14 14.25 10.99
CA THR A 110 20.91 15.70 10.98
C THR A 110 19.97 16.10 9.86
N TYR A 111 19.34 17.28 9.95
CA TYR A 111 18.45 17.78 8.89
C TYR A 111 19.13 17.80 7.50
N THR A 112 20.37 18.31 7.45
CA THR A 112 21.15 18.38 6.21
C THR A 112 21.38 17.00 5.60
N ASN A 113 21.81 16.03 6.41
CA ASN A 113 22.08 14.67 5.94
C ASN A 113 20.81 13.93 5.55
N ALA A 114 19.71 14.11 6.30
CA ALA A 114 18.40 13.57 5.95
C ALA A 114 17.87 14.13 4.61
N ASN A 115 18.04 15.44 4.40
CA ASN A 115 17.65 16.08 3.15
C ASN A 115 18.49 15.58 1.95
N THR A 116 19.80 15.38 2.15
CA THR A 116 20.68 14.79 1.11
C THR A 116 20.25 13.36 0.80
N LEU A 117 19.99 12.55 1.84
CA LEU A 117 19.52 11.17 1.66
C LEU A 117 18.23 11.11 0.82
N VAL A 118 17.25 11.95 1.14
CA VAL A 118 15.99 12.00 0.39
C VAL A 118 16.20 12.44 -1.05
N LYS A 119 17.10 13.41 -1.29
CA LYS A 119 17.45 13.84 -2.64
C LYS A 119 18.04 12.70 -3.45
N ASP A 120 19.02 11.96 -2.90
CA ASP A 120 19.62 10.80 -3.56
C ASP A 120 18.55 9.72 -3.86
N LEU A 121 17.60 9.48 -2.95
CA LEU A 121 16.50 8.53 -3.14
C LEU A 121 15.50 8.98 -4.22
N CYS A 122 15.32 10.29 -4.40
CA CYS A 122 14.56 10.83 -5.52
C CYS A 122 15.31 10.65 -6.84
N GLU A 123 16.63 10.85 -6.86
CA GLU A 123 17.47 10.68 -8.06
C GLU A 123 17.49 9.22 -8.55
N VAL A 124 17.45 8.25 -7.66
CA VAL A 124 17.32 6.82 -8.02
C VAL A 124 15.88 6.37 -8.28
N GLY A 125 14.90 7.27 -8.19
CA GLY A 125 13.50 7.02 -8.55
C GLY A 125 12.67 6.29 -7.49
N VAL A 126 13.18 6.08 -6.28
CA VAL A 126 12.44 5.44 -5.18
C VAL A 126 11.43 6.39 -4.55
N LEU A 127 11.79 7.67 -4.43
CA LEU A 127 10.93 8.70 -3.83
C LEU A 127 10.54 9.78 -4.84
N THR A 128 9.42 10.44 -4.57
CA THR A 128 8.93 11.59 -5.35
C THR A 128 8.57 12.73 -4.42
N GLU A 129 9.01 13.94 -4.71
CA GLU A 129 8.54 15.14 -4.02
C GLU A 129 7.13 15.50 -4.52
N ILE A 130 6.20 15.77 -3.60
CA ILE A 130 4.78 16.01 -3.95
C ILE A 130 4.30 17.44 -3.68
N THR A 131 5.11 18.29 -3.07
CA THR A 131 4.67 19.66 -2.70
C THR A 131 5.20 20.76 -3.60
N GLY A 132 6.34 20.60 -4.27
CA GLY A 132 7.00 21.64 -5.07
C GLY A 132 7.41 22.90 -4.26
N GLN A 133 7.45 22.81 -2.92
CA GLN A 133 7.70 23.94 -2.03
C GLN A 133 9.18 24.05 -1.65
N LYS A 134 9.65 25.27 -1.32
CA LYS A 134 11.02 25.47 -0.81
C LYS A 134 11.17 25.05 0.66
N ARG A 135 10.10 25.10 1.45
CA ARG A 135 10.06 24.72 2.88
C ARG A 135 8.92 23.73 3.12
N ASN A 136 9.01 22.96 4.18
CA ASN A 136 8.02 21.95 4.57
C ASN A 136 7.69 20.98 3.42
N ARG A 137 8.72 20.55 2.68
CA ARG A 137 8.56 19.61 1.59
C ARG A 137 8.04 18.27 2.08
N ALA A 138 7.08 17.73 1.34
CA ALA A 138 6.60 16.38 1.55
C ALA A 138 7.01 15.49 0.38
N PHE A 139 7.27 14.25 0.70
CA PHE A 139 7.73 13.23 -0.24
C PHE A 139 6.83 12.02 -0.14
N SER A 140 6.75 11.26 -1.22
CA SER A 140 5.97 10.02 -1.26
C SER A 140 6.81 8.86 -1.79
N TYR A 141 6.49 7.67 -1.29
CA TYR A 141 6.94 6.41 -1.86
C TYR A 141 5.95 6.01 -2.95
N ALA A 142 6.03 6.73 -4.09
CA ALA A 142 5.07 6.60 -5.18
C ALA A 142 4.94 5.17 -5.75
N PRO A 143 6.03 4.39 -5.95
CA PRO A 143 5.91 3.00 -6.42
C PRO A 143 5.07 2.11 -5.49
N TYR A 144 5.15 2.33 -4.17
CA TYR A 144 4.33 1.59 -3.20
C TYR A 144 2.87 2.02 -3.24
N LEU A 145 2.61 3.34 -3.31
CA LEU A 145 1.24 3.87 -3.38
C LEU A 145 0.50 3.45 -4.65
N ALA A 146 1.22 3.19 -5.74
CA ALA A 146 0.63 2.74 -7.00
C ALA A 146 -0.09 1.38 -6.89
N PHE A 147 0.23 0.55 -5.90
CA PHE A 147 -0.48 -0.71 -5.65
C PHE A 147 -1.90 -0.53 -5.10
N PHE A 148 -2.24 0.68 -4.65
CA PHE A 148 -3.53 0.99 -4.00
C PHE A 148 -4.36 2.02 -4.79
N SER A 149 -3.94 2.36 -6.01
CA SER A 149 -4.57 3.39 -6.88
C SER A 149 -5.57 2.79 -7.86
#